data_2478ed33edcaaae81030bd7c999ef19c
#
_entry.id   2478ed33edcaaae81030bd7c999ef19c
#
_cell.length_a   1.000
_cell.length_b   1.000
_cell.length_c   1.000
_cell.angle_alpha   90.00
_cell.angle_beta   90.00
_cell.angle_gamma   90.00
#
_symmetry.space_group_name_H-M   'P 1'
#
loop_
_entity.id
_entity.type
_entity.pdbx_description
1 polymer ?
#
loop_
_entity_poly.entity_id
_entity_poly.type
_entity_poly.pdbx_seq_one_letter_code
_entity_poly.pdbx_strand_id
1 'polypeptide(L)'
;MDKFRIGSEIHRTRIEGFETRNRRIKSFAKIEETTLSFGIGLAITMVIPTVGCTWALSKSGGCSMCGYINDSTLDESTDPEQYFDIEWLKLQQDPRFVEVKAVKLYNSGSFLDPKEIPIKSQKSIMAKIASFDHIQEFVIECLPEIINQQANVLEELVRIFNNKPIYIGVGLESSNAYILRSYVNKPFTFENQFLKCVQNAEKVGALVKPYLLLKPPFLTEEESLIDAINSIKDAFSSGCKIISLNPVCIHADTLVDMLWKKKEYSPPWLWSIIKVLEDTIEFIPEGGKLICEVMAGGLPRGSHNCGKCDIKVLKEIEYFSLHQKFSPAKNTLTCDCKSQWEFIIQNESLISRKSLIFSHSMNYNPNGYVL
;
A
#
# COMPACT_ATOMS: atom_id res chain seq x y z
N MET A 1 26.56 -17.75 5.39
CA MET A 1 25.18 -18.17 5.68
C MET A 1 24.36 -17.88 4.45
N ASP A 2 23.91 -18.91 3.77
CA ASP A 2 23.08 -18.77 2.58
C ASP A 2 21.95 -17.83 2.86
N LYS A 3 21.76 -16.86 1.97
CA LYS A 3 20.57 -16.01 1.91
C LYS A 3 19.36 -16.93 1.95
N PHE A 4 18.85 -17.19 3.15
CA PHE A 4 17.58 -17.88 3.31
C PHE A 4 16.61 -17.06 2.49
N ARG A 5 16.29 -17.59 1.34
CA ARG A 5 15.58 -16.84 0.33
C ARG A 5 14.16 -16.78 0.81
N ILE A 6 13.86 -15.71 1.56
CA ILE A 6 12.48 -15.39 1.93
C ILE A 6 11.55 -15.60 0.73
N GLY A 7 12.02 -15.28 -0.48
CA GLY A 7 11.33 -15.51 -1.73
C GLY A 7 10.97 -16.97 -2.00
N SER A 8 11.80 -17.95 -1.66
CA SER A 8 11.45 -19.37 -1.84
C SER A 8 10.33 -19.80 -0.90
N GLU A 9 10.33 -19.30 0.34
CA GLU A 9 9.28 -19.58 1.31
C GLU A 9 7.96 -18.89 0.92
N ILE A 10 8.02 -17.64 0.47
CA ILE A 10 6.86 -16.92 -0.06
C ILE A 10 6.28 -17.68 -1.25
N HIS A 11 7.13 -18.10 -2.19
CA HIS A 11 6.69 -18.82 -3.38
C HIS A 11 6.02 -20.16 -3.03
N ARG A 12 6.60 -20.93 -2.10
CA ARG A 12 6.01 -22.18 -1.61
C ARG A 12 4.63 -21.96 -0.99
N THR A 13 4.53 -21.03 -0.04
CA THR A 13 3.26 -20.72 0.65
C THR A 13 2.18 -20.31 -0.34
N ARG A 14 2.57 -19.59 -1.39
CA ARG A 14 1.66 -19.10 -2.42
C ARG A 14 1.16 -20.22 -3.35
N ILE A 15 2.04 -21.12 -3.77
CA ILE A 15 1.64 -22.29 -4.59
C ILE A 15 0.67 -23.18 -3.82
N GLU A 16 0.97 -23.49 -2.57
CA GLU A 16 0.06 -24.27 -1.71
C GLU A 16 -1.32 -23.62 -1.60
N GLY A 17 -1.38 -22.29 -1.49
CA GLY A 17 -2.62 -21.53 -1.51
C GLY A 17 -3.36 -21.61 -2.86
N PHE A 18 -2.64 -21.63 -3.97
CA PHE A 18 -3.23 -21.74 -5.30
C PHE A 18 -3.91 -23.07 -5.56
N GLU A 19 -3.34 -24.16 -5.08
CA GLU A 19 -3.86 -25.52 -5.25
C GLU A 19 -5.12 -25.76 -4.43
N THR A 20 -5.28 -25.06 -3.30
CA THR A 20 -6.37 -25.30 -2.34
C THR A 20 -7.58 -24.40 -2.52
N ARG A 21 -7.48 -23.32 -3.31
CA ARG A 21 -8.56 -22.33 -3.47
C ARG A 21 -9.50 -22.62 -4.64
N ASN A 22 -10.79 -22.62 -4.33
CA ASN A 22 -11.83 -22.49 -5.34
C ASN A 22 -11.99 -21.00 -5.68
N ARG A 23 -11.40 -20.55 -6.80
CA ARG A 23 -11.30 -19.13 -7.18
C ARG A 23 -12.61 -18.65 -7.79
N ARG A 24 -13.26 -17.70 -7.13
CA ARG A 24 -14.32 -16.89 -7.74
C ARG A 24 -13.76 -15.50 -8.01
N ILE A 25 -13.22 -15.32 -9.19
CA ILE A 25 -12.68 -14.04 -9.63
C ILE A 25 -13.84 -13.11 -9.93
N LYS A 26 -13.82 -11.92 -9.32
CA LYS A 26 -14.84 -10.90 -9.51
C LYS A 26 -14.16 -9.54 -9.61
N SER A 27 -14.63 -8.72 -10.54
CA SER A 27 -14.45 -7.28 -10.47
C SER A 27 -15.23 -6.71 -9.25
N PHE A 28 -14.76 -5.60 -8.76
CA PHE A 28 -15.40 -4.87 -7.66
C PHE A 28 -15.37 -3.38 -7.98
N ALA A 29 -16.46 -2.68 -7.76
CA ALA A 29 -16.49 -1.24 -7.87
C ALA A 29 -17.47 -0.63 -6.88
N LYS A 30 -17.11 0.53 -6.32
CA LYS A 30 -17.96 1.33 -5.44
C LYS A 30 -17.67 2.83 -5.60
N ILE A 31 -18.66 3.65 -5.25
CA ILE A 31 -18.49 5.10 -5.05
C ILE A 31 -18.42 5.37 -3.55
N GLU A 32 -17.37 6.06 -3.11
CA GLU A 32 -17.13 6.36 -1.69
C GLU A 32 -16.52 7.74 -1.51
N GLU A 33 -16.75 8.34 -0.34
CA GLU A 33 -16.08 9.56 0.07
C GLU A 33 -14.63 9.26 0.48
N THR A 34 -13.68 10.08 0.06
CA THR A 34 -12.26 9.87 0.31
C THR A 34 -11.46 11.17 0.25
N THR A 35 -10.23 11.12 0.72
CA THR A 35 -9.27 12.22 0.55
C THR A 35 -8.71 12.21 -0.87
N LEU A 36 -8.90 13.32 -1.58
CA LEU A 36 -8.36 13.61 -2.90
C LEU A 36 -7.24 14.67 -2.77
N SER A 37 -6.53 14.94 -3.86
CA SER A 37 -5.44 15.92 -3.85
C SER A 37 -5.91 17.33 -3.45
N PHE A 38 -7.14 17.68 -3.80
CA PHE A 38 -7.73 18.99 -3.57
C PHE A 38 -8.73 19.07 -2.40
N GLY A 39 -8.94 17.98 -1.65
CA GLY A 39 -9.86 17.95 -0.51
C GLY A 39 -10.61 16.64 -0.38
N ILE A 40 -11.73 16.66 0.33
CA ILE A 40 -12.63 15.51 0.46
C ILE A 40 -13.59 15.50 -0.73
N GLY A 41 -13.83 14.33 -1.32
CA GLY A 41 -14.77 14.19 -2.43
C GLY A 41 -15.13 12.74 -2.73
N LEU A 42 -16.07 12.54 -3.63
CA LEU A 42 -16.47 11.20 -4.08
C LEU A 42 -15.47 10.66 -5.09
N ALA A 43 -15.06 9.42 -4.89
CA ALA A 43 -14.23 8.65 -5.83
C ALA A 43 -14.88 7.30 -6.14
N ILE A 44 -14.66 6.85 -7.38
CA ILE A 44 -14.81 5.45 -7.73
C ILE A 44 -13.57 4.71 -7.27
N THR A 45 -13.75 3.64 -6.48
CA THR A 45 -12.73 2.62 -6.24
C THR A 45 -13.13 1.37 -7.00
N MET A 46 -12.31 0.96 -7.97
CA MET A 46 -12.55 -0.20 -8.82
C MET A 46 -11.36 -1.14 -8.78
N VAL A 47 -11.61 -2.43 -8.63
CA VAL A 47 -10.62 -3.51 -8.74
C VAL A 47 -11.00 -4.38 -9.92
N ILE A 48 -10.10 -4.51 -10.90
CA ILE A 48 -10.28 -5.36 -12.08
C ILE A 48 -9.33 -6.55 -12.03
N PRO A 49 -9.80 -7.75 -12.35
CA PRO A 49 -8.95 -8.92 -12.47
C PRO A 49 -7.99 -8.80 -13.67
N THR A 50 -6.76 -9.25 -13.45
CA THR A 50 -5.74 -9.42 -14.50
C THR A 50 -5.11 -10.81 -14.38
N VAL A 51 -4.19 -11.14 -15.25
CA VAL A 51 -3.38 -12.36 -15.11
C VAL A 51 -2.65 -12.42 -13.77
N GLY A 52 -2.33 -11.26 -13.19
CA GLY A 52 -1.71 -11.12 -11.89
C GLY A 52 -0.33 -10.46 -11.93
N CYS A 53 0.11 -10.01 -10.77
CA CYS A 53 1.37 -9.30 -10.57
C CYS A 53 2.56 -10.13 -11.09
N THR A 54 3.31 -9.60 -12.05
CA THR A 54 4.48 -10.26 -12.65
C THR A 54 5.56 -10.59 -11.61
N TRP A 55 5.71 -9.77 -10.56
CA TRP A 55 6.62 -10.06 -9.44
C TRP A 55 6.12 -11.24 -8.60
N ALA A 56 4.83 -11.31 -8.32
CA ALA A 56 4.22 -12.41 -7.56
C ALA A 56 4.25 -13.74 -8.32
N LEU A 57 4.16 -13.71 -9.65
CA LEU A 57 4.25 -14.88 -10.51
C LEU A 57 5.69 -15.33 -10.80
N SER A 58 6.68 -14.52 -10.43
CA SER A 58 8.09 -14.87 -10.59
C SER A 58 8.54 -15.95 -9.59
N LYS A 59 9.74 -16.51 -9.80
CA LYS A 59 10.37 -17.46 -8.86
C LYS A 59 10.59 -16.86 -7.46
N SER A 60 10.51 -15.54 -7.30
CA SER A 60 10.62 -14.86 -6.00
C SER A 60 9.31 -14.87 -5.20
N GLY A 61 8.18 -15.23 -5.83
CA GLY A 61 6.88 -15.36 -5.17
C GLY A 61 6.22 -14.03 -4.77
N GLY A 62 6.80 -12.87 -5.07
CA GLY A 62 6.24 -11.56 -4.74
C GLY A 62 6.52 -11.07 -3.32
N CYS A 63 5.73 -10.12 -2.84
CA CYS A 63 5.91 -9.51 -1.53
C CYS A 63 5.40 -10.42 -0.39
N SER A 64 6.08 -10.40 0.76
CA SER A 64 5.84 -11.29 1.91
C SER A 64 4.43 -11.19 2.52
N MET A 65 3.80 -10.03 2.43
CA MET A 65 2.48 -9.72 3.01
C MET A 65 1.36 -9.64 1.97
N CYS A 66 1.68 -9.56 0.66
CA CYS A 66 0.70 -9.26 -0.36
C CYS A 66 -0.13 -10.50 -0.75
N GLY A 67 -1.44 -10.44 -0.56
CA GLY A 67 -2.38 -11.49 -0.96
C GLY A 67 -3.19 -11.18 -2.23
N TYR A 68 -2.99 -10.02 -2.86
CA TYR A 68 -3.82 -9.60 -4.00
C TYR A 68 -3.71 -10.51 -5.23
N ILE A 69 -2.60 -11.22 -5.39
CA ILE A 69 -2.48 -12.24 -6.45
C ILE A 69 -3.54 -13.34 -6.34
N ASN A 70 -4.11 -13.54 -5.14
CA ASN A 70 -5.16 -14.53 -4.93
C ASN A 70 -6.47 -14.16 -5.65
N ASP A 71 -6.65 -12.90 -6.01
CA ASP A 71 -7.80 -12.37 -6.73
C ASP A 71 -7.54 -12.24 -8.24
N SER A 72 -6.40 -12.72 -8.73
CA SER A 72 -6.02 -12.73 -10.14
C SER A 72 -6.55 -13.96 -10.86
N THR A 73 -6.72 -13.85 -12.16
CA THR A 73 -7.21 -14.95 -13.01
C THR A 73 -6.17 -16.04 -13.20
N LEU A 74 -4.89 -15.69 -13.22
CA LEU A 74 -3.76 -16.52 -13.65
C LEU A 74 -3.91 -17.03 -15.10
N ASP A 75 -4.75 -16.38 -15.89
CA ASP A 75 -5.06 -16.71 -17.27
C ASP A 75 -4.63 -15.54 -18.16
N GLU A 76 -3.69 -15.81 -19.06
CA GLU A 76 -3.16 -14.82 -20.00
C GLU A 76 -4.22 -14.37 -21.03
N SER A 77 -5.31 -15.13 -21.21
CA SER A 77 -6.44 -14.75 -22.07
C SER A 77 -7.41 -13.76 -21.42
N THR A 78 -7.20 -13.40 -20.15
CA THR A 78 -8.02 -12.42 -19.43
C THR A 78 -8.03 -11.09 -20.16
N ASP A 79 -9.23 -10.55 -20.40
CA ASP A 79 -9.41 -9.20 -20.92
C ASP A 79 -9.77 -8.22 -19.77
N PRO A 80 -8.81 -7.47 -19.24
CA PRO A 80 -9.06 -6.52 -18.15
C PRO A 80 -10.02 -5.38 -18.55
N GLU A 81 -10.03 -5.01 -19.84
CA GLU A 81 -10.90 -3.94 -20.34
C GLU A 81 -12.37 -4.36 -20.27
N GLN A 82 -12.68 -5.64 -20.57
CA GLN A 82 -14.04 -6.16 -20.44
C GLN A 82 -14.56 -6.07 -18.99
N TYR A 83 -13.71 -6.41 -17.99
CA TYR A 83 -14.08 -6.26 -16.58
C TYR A 83 -14.30 -4.80 -16.20
N PHE A 84 -13.45 -3.91 -16.69
CA PHE A 84 -13.62 -2.48 -16.50
C PHE A 84 -14.96 -2.00 -17.09
N ASP A 85 -15.27 -2.35 -18.31
CA ASP A 85 -16.49 -1.91 -19.01
C ASP A 85 -17.76 -2.35 -18.28
N ILE A 86 -17.80 -3.59 -17.77
CA ILE A 86 -18.95 -4.09 -17.00
C ILE A 86 -19.18 -3.24 -15.75
N GLU A 87 -18.16 -2.96 -14.97
CA GLU A 87 -18.30 -2.18 -13.75
C GLU A 87 -18.54 -0.68 -14.05
N TRP A 88 -17.90 -0.15 -15.09
CA TRP A 88 -18.04 1.24 -15.53
C TRP A 88 -19.48 1.55 -15.93
N LEU A 89 -20.11 0.69 -16.70
CA LEU A 89 -21.52 0.83 -17.11
C LEU A 89 -22.48 0.77 -15.92
N LYS A 90 -22.20 -0.07 -14.92
CA LYS A 90 -23.01 -0.11 -13.69
C LYS A 90 -22.89 1.18 -12.88
N LEU A 91 -21.65 1.70 -12.73
CA LEU A 91 -21.40 2.91 -11.97
C LEU A 91 -22.04 4.14 -12.59
N GLN A 92 -22.12 4.24 -13.91
CA GLN A 92 -22.81 5.34 -14.62
C GLN A 92 -24.31 5.39 -14.33
N GLN A 93 -24.90 4.30 -13.83
CA GLN A 93 -26.31 4.24 -13.42
C GLN A 93 -26.52 4.70 -11.96
N ASP A 94 -25.45 4.84 -11.16
CA ASP A 94 -25.54 5.38 -9.80
C ASP A 94 -25.76 6.90 -9.86
N PRO A 95 -26.78 7.46 -9.19
CA PRO A 95 -27.03 8.90 -9.20
C PRO A 95 -25.84 9.75 -8.73
N ARG A 96 -24.98 9.19 -7.87
CA ARG A 96 -23.78 9.88 -7.36
C ARG A 96 -22.66 9.99 -8.39
N PHE A 97 -22.76 9.28 -9.53
CA PHE A 97 -21.70 9.26 -10.55
C PHE A 97 -21.33 10.67 -11.03
N VAL A 98 -22.32 11.57 -11.19
CA VAL A 98 -22.09 12.95 -11.65
C VAL A 98 -21.30 13.82 -10.66
N GLU A 99 -21.23 13.39 -9.40
CA GLU A 99 -20.48 14.07 -8.32
C GLU A 99 -19.07 13.49 -8.14
N VAL A 100 -18.76 12.34 -8.78
CA VAL A 100 -17.45 11.70 -8.69
C VAL A 100 -16.36 12.61 -9.23
N LYS A 101 -15.29 12.79 -8.44
CA LYS A 101 -14.14 13.63 -8.80
C LYS A 101 -12.88 12.82 -9.12
N ALA A 102 -12.81 11.57 -8.70
CA ALA A 102 -11.65 10.74 -8.93
C ALA A 102 -12.04 9.30 -9.29
N VAL A 103 -11.16 8.62 -10.03
CA VAL A 103 -11.23 7.18 -10.27
C VAL A 103 -9.95 6.54 -9.74
N LYS A 104 -10.08 5.58 -8.84
CA LYS A 104 -9.00 4.72 -8.33
C LYS A 104 -9.17 3.35 -8.98
N LEU A 105 -8.30 3.02 -9.91
CA LEU A 105 -8.35 1.73 -10.63
C LEU A 105 -7.20 0.85 -10.18
N TYR A 106 -7.53 -0.25 -9.54
CA TYR A 106 -6.61 -1.21 -8.98
C TYR A 106 -6.67 -2.55 -9.69
N ASN A 107 -5.55 -3.21 -9.75
CA ASN A 107 -5.38 -4.59 -10.17
C ASN A 107 -4.41 -5.27 -9.19
N SER A 108 -4.14 -6.55 -9.36
CA SER A 108 -3.24 -7.27 -8.44
C SER A 108 -1.75 -6.94 -8.61
N GLY A 109 -1.41 -6.06 -9.56
CA GLY A 109 -0.03 -5.70 -9.90
C GLY A 109 0.13 -4.29 -10.44
N SER A 110 0.53 -4.15 -11.70
CA SER A 110 0.92 -2.87 -12.30
C SER A 110 0.02 -2.52 -13.49
N PHE A 111 -0.70 -1.40 -13.40
CA PHE A 111 -1.54 -0.91 -14.52
C PHE A 111 -0.74 -0.69 -15.79
N LEU A 112 0.48 -0.17 -15.69
CA LEU A 112 1.35 0.11 -16.84
C LEU A 112 2.10 -1.12 -17.36
N ASP A 113 2.01 -2.30 -16.70
CA ASP A 113 2.63 -3.52 -17.22
C ASP A 113 1.81 -4.07 -18.39
N PRO A 114 2.36 -4.09 -19.63
CA PRO A 114 1.64 -4.57 -20.78
C PRO A 114 1.31 -6.08 -20.74
N LYS A 115 1.95 -6.83 -19.82
CA LYS A 115 1.63 -8.23 -19.55
C LYS A 115 0.38 -8.39 -18.68
N GLU A 116 0.07 -7.40 -17.85
CA GLU A 116 -1.11 -7.38 -17.01
C GLU A 116 -2.28 -6.69 -17.71
N ILE A 117 -2.04 -5.52 -18.30
CA ILE A 117 -3.05 -4.73 -19.05
C ILE A 117 -2.41 -4.28 -20.36
N PRO A 118 -2.85 -4.80 -21.52
CA PRO A 118 -2.32 -4.40 -22.82
C PRO A 118 -2.35 -2.88 -23.02
N ILE A 119 -1.32 -2.29 -23.65
CA ILE A 119 -1.22 -0.84 -23.84
C ILE A 119 -2.47 -0.26 -24.53
N LYS A 120 -3.06 -1.00 -25.48
CA LYS A 120 -4.31 -0.59 -26.14
C LYS A 120 -5.44 -0.44 -25.13
N SER A 121 -5.58 -1.39 -24.21
CA SER A 121 -6.60 -1.37 -23.16
C SER A 121 -6.33 -0.27 -22.11
N GLN A 122 -5.06 -0.01 -21.74
CA GLN A 122 -4.70 1.13 -20.89
C GLN A 122 -5.18 2.45 -21.48
N LYS A 123 -4.93 2.67 -22.78
CA LYS A 123 -5.36 3.89 -23.48
C LYS A 123 -6.88 3.98 -23.65
N SER A 124 -7.54 2.86 -23.95
CA SER A 124 -9.00 2.79 -24.08
C SER A 124 -9.70 3.10 -22.76
N ILE A 125 -9.27 2.47 -21.67
CA ILE A 125 -9.78 2.73 -20.31
C ILE A 125 -9.61 4.22 -19.96
N MET A 126 -8.41 4.79 -20.20
CA MET A 126 -8.15 6.20 -19.94
C MET A 126 -9.06 7.12 -20.75
N ALA A 127 -9.27 6.83 -22.04
CA ALA A 127 -10.15 7.65 -22.89
C ALA A 127 -11.61 7.60 -22.41
N LYS A 128 -12.09 6.46 -21.95
CA LYS A 128 -13.43 6.32 -21.37
C LYS A 128 -13.59 7.16 -20.11
N ILE A 129 -12.59 7.18 -19.21
CA ILE A 129 -12.61 8.00 -18.01
C ILE A 129 -12.51 9.49 -18.37
N ALA A 130 -11.61 9.85 -19.28
CA ALA A 130 -11.36 11.22 -19.71
C ALA A 130 -12.56 11.88 -20.41
N SER A 131 -13.51 11.08 -20.95
CA SER A 131 -14.73 11.60 -21.57
C SER A 131 -15.69 12.26 -20.58
N PHE A 132 -15.44 12.16 -19.27
CA PHE A 132 -16.23 12.78 -18.22
C PHE A 132 -15.47 13.94 -17.58
N ASP A 133 -15.81 15.17 -17.92
CA ASP A 133 -15.10 16.38 -17.46
C ASP A 133 -15.12 16.57 -15.94
N HIS A 134 -16.15 16.06 -15.26
CA HIS A 134 -16.26 16.16 -13.80
C HIS A 134 -15.24 15.29 -13.05
N ILE A 135 -14.65 14.29 -13.71
CA ILE A 135 -13.55 13.48 -13.15
C ILE A 135 -12.25 14.28 -13.28
N GLN A 136 -11.62 14.59 -12.17
CA GLN A 136 -10.49 15.50 -12.05
C GLN A 136 -9.16 14.78 -11.71
N GLU A 137 -9.23 13.54 -11.21
CA GLU A 137 -8.08 12.79 -10.71
C GLU A 137 -8.19 11.32 -11.09
N PHE A 138 -7.07 10.71 -11.47
CA PHE A 138 -6.97 9.28 -11.74
C PHE A 138 -5.86 8.65 -10.91
N VAL A 139 -6.13 7.52 -10.26
CA VAL A 139 -5.17 6.80 -9.42
C VAL A 139 -5.02 5.38 -9.96
N ILE A 140 -3.78 4.97 -10.20
CA ILE A 140 -3.39 3.61 -10.60
C ILE A 140 -2.27 3.11 -9.69
N GLU A 141 -1.94 1.82 -9.76
CA GLU A 141 -0.79 1.24 -9.07
C GLU A 141 0.24 0.71 -10.06
N CYS A 142 1.53 0.84 -9.69
CA CYS A 142 2.59 0.33 -10.54
C CYS A 142 3.90 0.10 -9.76
N LEU A 143 4.69 -0.87 -10.20
CA LEU A 143 6.06 -1.05 -9.73
C LEU A 143 6.98 0.05 -10.32
N PRO A 144 7.98 0.54 -9.57
CA PRO A 144 8.91 1.58 -10.03
C PRO A 144 9.61 1.25 -11.35
N GLU A 145 10.03 0.00 -11.51
CA GLU A 145 10.73 -0.44 -12.73
C GLU A 145 9.84 -0.35 -13.96
N ILE A 146 8.55 -0.65 -13.83
CA ILE A 146 7.58 -0.55 -14.94
C ILE A 146 7.34 0.92 -15.30
N ILE A 147 7.19 1.82 -14.31
CA ILE A 147 7.11 3.27 -14.56
C ILE A 147 8.34 3.75 -15.34
N ASN A 148 9.54 3.31 -14.91
CA ASN A 148 10.79 3.68 -15.56
C ASN A 148 10.91 3.17 -17.01
N GLN A 149 10.30 2.01 -17.31
CA GLN A 149 10.29 1.41 -18.65
C GLN A 149 9.20 1.98 -19.55
N GLN A 150 8.05 2.34 -18.98
CA GLN A 150 6.83 2.75 -19.70
C GLN A 150 6.57 4.27 -19.64
N ALA A 151 7.61 5.09 -19.43
CA ALA A 151 7.47 6.54 -19.30
C ALA A 151 6.76 7.17 -20.52
N ASN A 152 7.02 6.68 -21.73
CA ASN A 152 6.37 7.18 -22.95
C ASN A 152 4.86 6.85 -22.98
N VAL A 153 4.48 5.65 -22.50
CA VAL A 153 3.06 5.27 -22.40
C VAL A 153 2.38 6.14 -21.36
N LEU A 154 3.03 6.36 -20.21
CA LEU A 154 2.51 7.23 -19.16
C LEU A 154 2.29 8.67 -19.68
N GLU A 155 3.23 9.22 -20.46
CA GLU A 155 3.09 10.54 -21.10
C GLU A 155 1.86 10.60 -22.01
N GLU A 156 1.63 9.56 -22.80
CA GLU A 156 0.43 9.49 -23.65
C GLU A 156 -0.86 9.43 -22.81
N LEU A 157 -0.88 8.66 -21.70
CA LEU A 157 -2.03 8.61 -20.79
C LEU A 157 -2.32 9.97 -20.15
N VAL A 158 -1.29 10.72 -19.75
CA VAL A 158 -1.44 12.08 -19.23
C VAL A 158 -2.10 13.00 -20.27
N ARG A 159 -1.68 12.91 -21.54
CA ARG A 159 -2.31 13.70 -22.62
C ARG A 159 -3.77 13.27 -22.86
N ILE A 160 -4.08 11.97 -22.87
CA ILE A 160 -5.44 11.47 -23.02
C ILE A 160 -6.32 11.98 -21.88
N PHE A 161 -5.80 12.07 -20.67
CA PHE A 161 -6.52 12.59 -19.49
C PHE A 161 -6.52 14.13 -19.40
N ASN A 162 -6.25 14.82 -20.52
CA ASN A 162 -6.27 16.28 -20.64
C ASN A 162 -5.32 16.99 -19.66
N ASN A 163 -4.18 16.40 -19.36
CA ASN A 163 -3.19 16.84 -18.37
C ASN A 163 -3.75 17.01 -16.94
N LYS A 164 -4.87 16.38 -16.62
CA LYS A 164 -5.36 16.27 -15.25
C LYS A 164 -4.44 15.34 -14.45
N PRO A 165 -4.34 15.49 -13.11
CA PRO A 165 -3.45 14.69 -12.28
C PRO A 165 -3.68 13.19 -12.40
N ILE A 166 -2.61 12.44 -12.70
CA ILE A 166 -2.53 10.98 -12.56
C ILE A 166 -1.62 10.69 -11.38
N TYR A 167 -2.15 10.04 -10.35
CA TYR A 167 -1.38 9.55 -9.22
C TYR A 167 -1.05 8.08 -9.40
N ILE A 168 0.22 7.72 -9.21
CA ILE A 168 0.68 6.35 -9.33
C ILE A 168 1.02 5.84 -7.94
N GLY A 169 0.19 4.96 -7.41
CA GLY A 169 0.46 4.23 -6.17
C GLY A 169 1.67 3.32 -6.37
N VAL A 170 2.69 3.52 -5.56
CA VAL A 170 3.91 2.71 -5.58
C VAL A 170 4.11 2.09 -4.22
N GLY A 171 4.04 0.77 -4.15
CA GLY A 171 4.36 0.04 -2.93
C GLY A 171 5.83 0.17 -2.58
N LEU A 172 6.24 1.33 -2.04
CA LEU A 172 7.58 1.56 -1.51
C LEU A 172 7.81 0.72 -0.25
N GLU A 173 6.80 0.60 0.60
CA GLU A 173 6.73 -0.16 1.85
C GLU A 173 7.67 0.35 2.94
N SER A 174 8.94 0.56 2.65
CA SER A 174 9.98 1.11 3.53
C SER A 174 11.05 1.81 2.69
N SER A 175 11.66 2.88 3.19
CA SER A 175 12.85 3.47 2.57
C SER A 175 14.13 2.69 2.90
N ASN A 176 14.10 1.85 3.94
CA ASN A 176 15.23 1.03 4.34
C ASN A 176 15.43 -0.13 3.36
N ALA A 177 16.55 -0.12 2.63
CA ALA A 177 16.87 -1.11 1.60
C ALA A 177 16.93 -2.55 2.14
N TYR A 178 17.35 -2.73 3.40
CA TYR A 178 17.42 -4.05 4.02
C TYR A 178 16.01 -4.61 4.32
N ILE A 179 15.14 -3.81 4.95
CA ILE A 179 13.75 -4.18 5.23
C ILE A 179 13.03 -4.48 3.92
N LEU A 180 13.20 -3.60 2.94
CA LEU A 180 12.57 -3.72 1.64
C LEU A 180 12.91 -5.03 0.92
N ARG A 181 14.20 -5.41 0.92
CA ARG A 181 14.67 -6.62 0.23
C ARG A 181 14.51 -7.89 1.05
N SER A 182 14.81 -7.83 2.36
CA SER A 182 14.94 -9.02 3.19
C SER A 182 13.66 -9.39 3.93
N TYR A 183 12.79 -8.41 4.22
CA TYR A 183 11.55 -8.64 4.96
C TYR A 183 10.32 -8.54 4.06
N VAL A 184 10.29 -7.56 3.17
CA VAL A 184 9.18 -7.36 2.23
C VAL A 184 9.35 -8.16 0.94
N ASN A 185 10.59 -8.44 0.52
CA ASN A 185 10.94 -9.12 -0.74
C ASN A 185 10.61 -8.29 -1.99
N LYS A 186 10.95 -6.99 -1.97
CA LYS A 186 10.83 -6.13 -3.17
C LYS A 186 12.03 -6.30 -4.12
N PRO A 187 11.83 -6.14 -5.45
CA PRO A 187 12.92 -6.24 -6.42
C PRO A 187 13.79 -4.98 -6.52
N PHE A 188 13.46 -3.91 -5.80
CA PHE A 188 14.08 -2.59 -5.89
C PHE A 188 14.46 -2.03 -4.51
N THR A 189 15.13 -0.87 -4.49
CA THR A 189 15.38 -0.06 -3.30
C THR A 189 14.93 1.39 -3.51
N PHE A 190 14.87 2.16 -2.42
CA PHE A 190 14.53 3.57 -2.46
C PHE A 190 15.45 4.35 -3.39
N GLU A 191 16.78 4.22 -3.23
CA GLU A 191 17.77 4.99 -3.98
C GLU A 191 17.86 4.54 -5.45
N ASN A 192 17.75 3.24 -5.70
CA ASN A 192 18.04 2.70 -7.02
C ASN A 192 16.92 2.94 -8.03
N GLN A 193 15.68 2.61 -7.68
CA GLN A 193 14.59 2.66 -8.66
C GLN A 193 13.45 3.58 -8.25
N PHE A 194 13.16 3.71 -6.94
CA PHE A 194 12.05 4.55 -6.50
C PHE A 194 12.29 6.02 -6.80
N LEU A 195 13.44 6.59 -6.41
CA LEU A 195 13.76 8.00 -6.71
C LEU A 195 13.71 8.29 -8.22
N LYS A 196 14.21 7.36 -9.03
CA LYS A 196 14.16 7.49 -10.50
C LYS A 196 12.70 7.47 -11.01
N CYS A 197 11.83 6.63 -10.46
CA CYS A 197 10.42 6.60 -10.90
C CYS A 197 9.68 7.88 -10.52
N VAL A 198 9.96 8.48 -9.35
CA VAL A 198 9.41 9.78 -8.96
C VAL A 198 9.79 10.84 -10.00
N GLN A 199 11.08 10.94 -10.34
CA GLN A 199 11.57 11.89 -11.34
C GLN A 199 10.98 11.65 -12.74
N ASN A 200 10.87 10.40 -13.16
CA ASN A 200 10.32 10.07 -14.48
C ASN A 200 8.82 10.34 -14.57
N ALA A 201 8.06 10.06 -13.50
CA ALA A 201 6.63 10.39 -13.45
C ALA A 201 6.41 11.91 -13.50
N GLU A 202 7.17 12.68 -12.71
CA GLU A 202 7.07 14.14 -12.68
C GLU A 202 7.38 14.78 -14.03
N LYS A 203 8.41 14.29 -14.75
CA LYS A 203 8.79 14.80 -16.09
C LYS A 203 7.66 14.72 -17.11
N VAL A 204 6.77 13.76 -16.98
CA VAL A 204 5.63 13.56 -17.89
C VAL A 204 4.31 14.10 -17.33
N GLY A 205 4.33 14.75 -16.14
CA GLY A 205 3.15 15.35 -15.52
C GLY A 205 2.31 14.41 -14.67
N ALA A 206 2.83 13.22 -14.33
CA ALA A 206 2.23 12.31 -13.36
C ALA A 206 2.89 12.46 -11.98
N LEU A 207 2.24 11.96 -10.94
CA LEU A 207 2.68 12.07 -9.56
C LEU A 207 2.77 10.70 -8.89
N VAL A 208 3.85 10.44 -8.16
CA VAL A 208 3.98 9.20 -7.37
C VAL A 208 3.34 9.39 -6.00
N LYS A 209 2.51 8.40 -5.61
CA LYS A 209 1.92 8.26 -4.28
C LYS A 209 2.51 7.01 -3.62
N PRO A 210 3.56 7.14 -2.79
CA PRO A 210 4.16 5.99 -2.11
C PRO A 210 3.19 5.39 -1.09
N TYR A 211 3.12 4.05 -1.09
CA TYR A 211 2.49 3.26 -0.05
C TYR A 211 3.60 2.75 0.87
N LEU A 212 3.48 3.05 2.15
CA LEU A 212 4.41 2.66 3.20
C LEU A 212 3.74 1.68 4.15
N LEU A 213 4.44 0.67 4.60
CA LEU A 213 3.91 -0.26 5.58
C LEU A 213 4.22 0.19 7.00
N LEU A 214 3.26 0.00 7.90
CA LEU A 214 3.55 -0.07 9.32
C LEU A 214 3.63 -1.54 9.75
N LYS A 215 4.75 -1.89 10.35
CA LYS A 215 5.10 -3.23 10.84
C LYS A 215 5.21 -4.30 9.75
N PRO A 216 6.14 -4.12 8.77
CA PRO A 216 6.57 -5.25 7.94
C PRO A 216 6.92 -6.48 8.81
N PRO A 217 6.86 -7.71 8.28
CA PRO A 217 7.21 -8.90 9.05
C PRO A 217 8.64 -8.78 9.61
N PHE A 218 8.88 -9.40 10.76
CA PHE A 218 10.15 -9.46 11.49
C PHE A 218 10.55 -8.20 12.26
N LEU A 219 9.86 -7.09 12.13
CA LEU A 219 10.08 -5.92 12.98
C LEU A 219 9.31 -6.05 14.31
N THR A 220 9.93 -5.57 15.38
CA THR A 220 9.24 -5.27 16.64
C THR A 220 8.32 -4.07 16.47
N GLU A 221 7.47 -3.80 17.46
CA GLU A 221 6.59 -2.62 17.42
C GLU A 221 7.41 -1.33 17.37
N GLU A 222 8.47 -1.21 18.19
CA GLU A 222 9.37 -0.04 18.23
C GLU A 222 10.11 0.15 16.90
N GLU A 223 10.75 -0.93 16.38
CA GLU A 223 11.46 -0.87 15.09
C GLU A 223 10.53 -0.45 13.95
N SER A 224 9.27 -0.89 14.00
CA SER A 224 8.28 -0.52 12.99
C SER A 224 7.87 0.95 13.04
N LEU A 225 7.81 1.56 14.23
CA LEU A 225 7.59 3.00 14.38
C LEU A 225 8.73 3.79 13.76
N ILE A 226 9.96 3.44 14.11
CA ILE A 226 11.18 4.10 13.61
C ILE A 226 11.25 4.01 12.08
N ASP A 227 11.05 2.82 11.53
CA ASP A 227 11.07 2.59 10.08
C ASP A 227 9.98 3.39 9.35
N ALA A 228 8.74 3.37 9.84
CA ALA A 228 7.63 4.09 9.22
C ALA A 228 7.85 5.61 9.26
N ILE A 229 8.29 6.17 10.39
CA ILE A 229 8.57 7.60 10.53
C ILE A 229 9.68 8.04 9.57
N ASN A 230 10.79 7.29 9.50
CA ASN A 230 11.88 7.60 8.58
C ASN A 230 11.44 7.48 7.12
N SER A 231 10.71 6.43 6.78
CA SER A 231 10.20 6.23 5.42
C SER A 231 9.23 7.33 4.98
N ILE A 232 8.39 7.85 5.88
CA ILE A 232 7.52 9.01 5.60
C ILE A 232 8.35 10.26 5.32
N LYS A 233 9.38 10.54 6.14
CA LYS A 233 10.29 11.68 5.93
C LYS A 233 11.02 11.59 4.60
N ASP A 234 11.59 10.43 4.27
CA ASP A 234 12.31 10.19 3.04
C ASP A 234 11.38 10.33 1.82
N ALA A 235 10.16 9.81 1.89
CA ALA A 235 9.18 9.93 0.83
C ALA A 235 8.76 11.38 0.57
N PHE A 236 8.50 12.20 1.61
CA PHE A 236 8.25 13.63 1.43
C PHE A 236 9.48 14.35 0.87
N SER A 237 10.67 14.03 1.36
CA SER A 237 11.94 14.63 0.88
C SER A 237 12.23 14.29 -0.58
N SER A 238 11.70 13.18 -1.11
CA SER A 238 11.82 12.81 -2.53
C SER A 238 10.91 13.61 -3.47
N GLY A 239 10.06 14.51 -2.94
CA GLY A 239 9.10 15.33 -3.70
C GLY A 239 7.68 14.75 -3.77
N CYS A 240 7.43 13.58 -3.18
CA CYS A 240 6.08 13.03 -3.11
C CYS A 240 5.18 13.93 -2.24
N LYS A 241 3.96 14.22 -2.72
CA LYS A 241 3.03 15.11 -2.00
C LYS A 241 1.96 14.36 -1.21
N ILE A 242 1.61 13.17 -1.64
CA ILE A 242 0.59 12.34 -0.97
C ILE A 242 1.22 11.01 -0.63
N ILE A 243 1.23 10.64 0.65
CA ILE A 243 1.76 9.38 1.15
C ILE A 243 0.61 8.60 1.79
N SER A 244 0.57 7.28 1.56
CA SER A 244 -0.36 6.37 2.24
C SER A 244 0.42 5.47 3.20
N LEU A 245 0.14 5.61 4.49
CA LEU A 245 0.61 4.68 5.52
C LEU A 245 -0.38 3.52 5.62
N ASN A 246 0.09 2.31 5.35
CA ASN A 246 -0.73 1.11 5.32
C ASN A 246 -0.28 0.15 6.43
N PRO A 247 -0.98 0.08 7.56
CA PRO A 247 -0.71 -0.93 8.57
C PRO A 247 -0.91 -2.33 7.99
N VAL A 248 0.04 -3.24 8.23
CA VAL A 248 -0.03 -4.58 7.65
C VAL A 248 -1.29 -5.29 8.11
N CYS A 249 -2.11 -5.67 7.15
CA CYS A 249 -3.25 -6.58 7.30
C CYS A 249 -2.84 -7.98 6.84
N ILE A 250 -3.30 -8.99 7.53
CA ILE A 250 -2.94 -10.40 7.27
C ILE A 250 -3.82 -10.95 6.16
N HIS A 251 -3.26 -11.04 4.97
CA HIS A 251 -3.87 -11.72 3.84
C HIS A 251 -3.58 -13.22 3.90
N ALA A 252 -4.56 -14.02 3.57
CA ALA A 252 -4.39 -15.47 3.52
C ALA A 252 -3.34 -15.91 2.48
N ASP A 253 -2.68 -17.04 2.74
CA ASP A 253 -1.67 -17.66 1.86
C ASP A 253 -0.47 -16.75 1.58
N THR A 254 -0.07 -15.98 2.60
CA THR A 254 1.12 -15.14 2.61
C THR A 254 2.09 -15.61 3.69
N LEU A 255 3.36 -15.19 3.58
CA LEU A 255 4.33 -15.45 4.65
C LEU A 255 3.85 -14.87 5.99
N VAL A 256 3.25 -13.68 5.97
CA VAL A 256 2.71 -13.03 7.17
C VAL A 256 1.55 -13.85 7.78
N ASP A 257 0.69 -14.45 6.96
CA ASP A 257 -0.38 -15.36 7.43
C ASP A 257 0.20 -16.60 8.12
N MET A 258 1.25 -17.17 7.53
CA MET A 258 1.95 -18.32 8.13
C MET A 258 2.57 -17.95 9.49
N LEU A 259 3.25 -16.82 9.58
CA LEU A 259 3.84 -16.32 10.82
C LEU A 259 2.76 -16.02 11.88
N TRP A 260 1.65 -15.44 11.49
CA TRP A 260 0.52 -15.15 12.37
C TRP A 260 -0.12 -16.42 12.92
N LYS A 261 -0.36 -17.44 12.07
CA LYS A 261 -0.88 -18.74 12.50
C LYS A 261 0.06 -19.43 13.50
N LYS A 262 1.38 -19.21 13.36
CA LYS A 262 2.40 -19.70 14.31
C LYS A 262 2.57 -18.82 15.55
N LYS A 263 1.81 -17.72 15.67
CA LYS A 263 1.94 -16.71 16.75
C LYS A 263 3.33 -16.03 16.77
N GLU A 264 3.96 -15.95 15.61
CA GLU A 264 5.27 -15.30 15.41
C GLU A 264 5.14 -13.91 14.80
N TYR A 265 3.93 -13.50 14.48
CA TYR A 265 3.58 -12.16 13.99
C TYR A 265 2.22 -11.74 14.53
N SER A 266 2.08 -10.45 14.81
CA SER A 266 0.81 -9.76 15.09
C SER A 266 0.75 -8.45 14.31
N PRO A 267 -0.43 -8.04 13.80
CA PRO A 267 -0.60 -6.71 13.21
C PRO A 267 -0.19 -5.61 14.18
N PRO A 268 0.17 -4.40 13.68
CA PRO A 268 0.52 -3.29 14.54
C PRO A 268 -0.67 -2.86 15.41
N TRP A 269 -0.35 -2.30 16.58
CA TRP A 269 -1.37 -1.70 17.43
C TRP A 269 -1.94 -0.42 16.78
N LEU A 270 -3.20 -0.12 17.03
CA LEU A 270 -3.79 1.16 16.60
C LEU A 270 -3.09 2.36 17.28
N TRP A 271 -2.56 2.17 18.51
CA TRP A 271 -1.74 3.17 19.21
C TRP A 271 -0.45 3.50 18.45
N SER A 272 0.15 2.51 17.77
CA SER A 272 1.32 2.73 16.93
C SER A 272 1.00 3.60 15.72
N ILE A 273 -0.19 3.43 15.12
CA ILE A 273 -0.64 4.30 14.03
C ILE A 273 -0.74 5.74 14.52
N ILE A 274 -1.44 5.97 15.65
CA ILE A 274 -1.56 7.31 16.25
C ILE A 274 -0.18 7.92 16.50
N LYS A 275 0.75 7.14 17.06
CA LYS A 275 2.12 7.60 17.34
C LYS A 275 2.88 8.01 16.07
N VAL A 276 2.81 7.22 15.00
CA VAL A 276 3.44 7.58 13.73
C VAL A 276 2.84 8.87 13.17
N LEU A 277 1.51 9.01 13.18
CA LEU A 277 0.84 10.22 12.70
C LEU A 277 1.22 11.45 13.53
N GLU A 278 1.33 11.33 14.87
CA GLU A 278 1.78 12.40 15.76
C GLU A 278 3.22 12.83 15.44
N ASP A 279 4.13 11.87 15.32
CA ASP A 279 5.55 12.13 15.16
C ASP A 279 5.91 12.61 13.74
N THR A 280 4.99 12.50 12.80
CA THR A 280 5.24 12.88 11.40
C THR A 280 4.46 14.10 10.93
N ILE A 281 3.49 14.60 11.70
CA ILE A 281 2.65 15.73 11.29
C ILE A 281 3.45 16.99 10.95
N GLU A 282 4.53 17.27 11.67
CA GLU A 282 5.40 18.43 11.43
C GLU A 282 6.27 18.31 10.17
N PHE A 283 6.40 17.09 9.62
CA PHE A 283 7.17 16.84 8.41
C PHE A 283 6.31 16.88 7.14
N ILE A 284 4.99 16.99 7.27
CA ILE A 284 4.08 17.10 6.12
C ILE A 284 4.30 18.47 5.50
N PRO A 285 4.80 18.56 4.25
CA PRO A 285 5.05 19.85 3.61
C PRO A 285 3.72 20.57 3.31
N GLU A 286 3.80 21.87 3.04
CA GLU A 286 2.63 22.62 2.61
C GLU A 286 1.98 21.99 1.37
N GLY A 287 0.65 21.75 1.45
CA GLY A 287 -0.11 21.02 0.43
C GLY A 287 0.13 19.51 0.39
N GLY A 288 1.01 19.00 1.26
CA GLY A 288 1.24 17.56 1.42
C GLY A 288 0.12 16.87 2.21
N LYS A 289 0.01 15.55 2.05
CA LYS A 289 -0.98 14.73 2.77
C LYS A 289 -0.38 13.40 3.20
N LEU A 290 -0.64 13.03 4.46
CA LEU A 290 -0.38 11.70 4.98
C LEU A 290 -1.73 11.03 5.24
N ILE A 291 -2.04 9.97 4.49
CA ILE A 291 -3.31 9.24 4.57
C ILE A 291 -3.01 7.89 5.24
N CYS A 292 -3.85 7.46 6.15
CA CYS A 292 -3.78 6.12 6.74
C CYS A 292 -5.15 5.45 6.62
N GLU A 293 -5.21 4.41 5.78
CA GLU A 293 -6.40 3.58 5.63
C GLU A 293 -6.16 2.24 6.35
N VAL A 294 -6.92 1.97 7.41
CA VAL A 294 -6.72 0.78 8.26
C VAL A 294 -7.61 -0.35 7.77
N MET A 295 -7.09 -1.18 6.87
CA MET A 295 -7.79 -2.37 6.41
C MET A 295 -8.03 -3.36 7.56
N ALA A 296 -9.26 -3.88 7.68
CA ALA A 296 -9.68 -4.78 8.76
C ALA A 296 -9.39 -4.26 10.18
N GLY A 297 -9.39 -2.93 10.37
CA GLY A 297 -9.17 -2.30 11.67
C GLY A 297 -10.14 -2.80 12.75
N GLY A 298 -9.61 -3.06 13.94
CA GLY A 298 -10.37 -3.65 15.07
C GLY A 298 -10.62 -5.15 14.95
N LEU A 299 -10.17 -5.81 13.88
CA LEU A 299 -10.27 -7.26 13.70
C LEU A 299 -8.92 -7.96 13.94
N PRO A 300 -8.90 -9.26 14.30
CA PRO A 300 -7.65 -9.98 14.60
C PRO A 300 -6.62 -10.03 13.46
N ARG A 301 -7.05 -9.86 12.20
CA ARG A 301 -6.18 -9.85 11.02
C ARG A 301 -5.71 -8.45 10.62
N GLY A 302 -6.24 -7.42 11.23
CA GLY A 302 -5.85 -6.02 11.03
C GLY A 302 -5.34 -5.39 12.30
N SER A 303 -4.97 -4.12 12.22
CA SER A 303 -4.55 -3.37 13.40
C SER A 303 -5.67 -3.27 14.42
N HIS A 304 -5.38 -3.59 15.66
CA HIS A 304 -6.33 -3.56 16.76
C HIS A 304 -5.61 -3.25 18.08
N ASN A 305 -6.38 -2.86 19.07
CA ASN A 305 -5.94 -2.72 20.45
C ASN A 305 -6.59 -3.82 21.31
N CYS A 306 -7.35 -3.44 22.33
CA CYS A 306 -8.01 -4.38 23.24
C CYS A 306 -9.50 -4.65 22.90
N GLY A 307 -10.00 -4.11 21.82
CA GLY A 307 -11.42 -4.15 21.46
C GLY A 307 -12.28 -3.04 22.08
N LYS A 308 -11.95 -2.55 23.29
CA LYS A 308 -12.73 -1.52 23.98
C LYS A 308 -12.56 -0.11 23.39
N CYS A 309 -11.36 0.23 22.95
CA CYS A 309 -11.04 1.56 22.43
C CYS A 309 -10.94 1.60 20.88
N ASP A 310 -10.94 0.48 20.20
CA ASP A 310 -10.61 0.35 18.79
C ASP A 310 -11.45 1.27 17.90
N ILE A 311 -12.76 1.28 18.07
CA ILE A 311 -13.67 2.12 17.27
C ILE A 311 -13.32 3.63 17.42
N LYS A 312 -12.99 4.06 18.66
CA LYS A 312 -12.67 5.46 18.90
C LYS A 312 -11.34 5.84 18.27
N VAL A 313 -10.35 4.95 18.36
CA VAL A 313 -9.01 5.17 17.77
C VAL A 313 -9.09 5.15 16.24
N LEU A 314 -9.85 4.21 15.65
CA LEU A 314 -10.07 4.15 14.20
C LEU A 314 -10.74 5.43 13.67
N LYS A 315 -11.75 5.96 14.35
CA LYS A 315 -12.37 7.25 13.97
C LYS A 315 -11.40 8.41 14.01
N GLU A 316 -10.46 8.42 14.95
CA GLU A 316 -9.43 9.46 15.02
C GLU A 316 -8.42 9.35 13.88
N ILE A 317 -8.02 8.13 13.51
CA ILE A 317 -7.14 7.89 12.35
C ILE A 317 -7.85 8.32 11.04
N GLU A 318 -9.12 7.98 10.89
CA GLU A 318 -9.94 8.41 9.76
C GLU A 318 -10.06 9.94 9.71
N TYR A 319 -10.36 10.57 10.84
CA TYR A 319 -10.44 12.03 10.95
C TYR A 319 -9.12 12.69 10.54
N PHE A 320 -7.97 12.16 11.01
CA PHE A 320 -6.66 12.66 10.61
C PHE A 320 -6.45 12.53 9.09
N SER A 321 -6.76 11.39 8.53
CA SER A 321 -6.61 11.13 7.09
C SER A 321 -7.42 12.11 6.23
N LEU A 322 -8.62 12.46 6.68
CA LEU A 322 -9.50 13.41 5.98
C LEU A 322 -9.07 14.88 6.18
N HIS A 323 -8.66 15.25 7.40
CA HIS A 323 -8.47 16.66 7.77
C HIS A 323 -7.01 17.08 7.96
N GLN A 324 -6.06 16.13 7.89
CA GLN A 324 -4.61 16.33 8.12
C GLN A 324 -4.29 16.99 9.47
N LYS A 325 -5.12 16.72 10.47
CA LYS A 325 -4.99 17.15 11.86
C LYS A 325 -5.79 16.23 12.77
N PHE A 326 -5.40 16.12 14.01
CA PHE A 326 -6.18 15.40 15.01
C PHE A 326 -7.43 16.18 15.42
N SER A 327 -8.48 15.45 15.79
CA SER A 327 -9.68 16.04 16.34
C SER A 327 -9.47 16.52 17.79
N PRO A 328 -10.31 17.43 18.33
CA PRO A 328 -10.27 17.78 19.74
C PRO A 328 -10.48 16.56 20.68
N ALA A 329 -11.17 15.52 20.21
CA ALA A 329 -11.43 14.30 21.01
C ALA A 329 -10.17 13.46 21.24
N LYS A 330 -9.10 13.64 20.46
CA LYS A 330 -7.83 12.93 20.61
C LYS A 330 -7.25 13.08 22.02
N ASN A 331 -7.36 14.27 22.64
CA ASN A 331 -6.86 14.52 23.98
C ASN A 331 -7.58 13.72 25.10
N THR A 332 -8.76 13.22 24.81
CA THR A 332 -9.56 12.36 25.71
C THR A 332 -9.44 10.87 25.37
N LEU A 333 -8.62 10.53 24.37
CA LEU A 333 -8.45 9.17 23.91
C LEU A 333 -7.53 8.39 24.88
N THR A 334 -8.13 7.70 25.83
CA THR A 334 -7.47 6.91 26.86
C THR A 334 -7.99 5.50 26.92
N CYS A 335 -7.15 4.55 27.29
CA CYS A 335 -7.51 3.17 27.58
C CYS A 335 -6.37 2.49 28.33
N ASP A 336 -6.68 1.61 29.28
CA ASP A 336 -5.68 0.88 30.07
C ASP A 336 -4.71 0.06 29.19
N CYS A 337 -5.16 -0.38 28.01
CA CYS A 337 -4.30 -1.08 27.07
C CYS A 337 -3.18 -0.24 26.47
N LYS A 338 -3.22 1.09 26.64
CA LYS A 338 -2.14 1.97 26.17
C LYS A 338 -0.86 1.73 26.97
N SER A 339 -0.96 1.52 28.27
CA SER A 339 0.18 1.14 29.11
C SER A 339 0.77 -0.22 28.73
N GLN A 340 -0.04 -1.17 28.26
CA GLN A 340 0.46 -2.45 27.74
C GLN A 340 1.24 -2.24 26.44
N TRP A 341 0.71 -1.41 25.54
CA TRP A 341 1.41 -1.05 24.31
C TRP A 341 2.73 -0.32 24.60
N GLU A 342 2.75 0.64 25.50
CA GLU A 342 3.97 1.34 25.93
C GLU A 342 5.00 0.36 26.51
N PHE A 343 4.56 -0.61 27.31
CA PHE A 343 5.43 -1.67 27.83
C PHE A 343 6.01 -2.54 26.71
N ILE A 344 5.20 -2.90 25.70
CA ILE A 344 5.65 -3.69 24.55
C ILE A 344 6.72 -2.94 23.78
N ILE A 345 6.50 -1.68 23.44
CA ILE A 345 7.51 -0.85 22.75
C ILE A 345 8.85 -0.87 23.49
N GLN A 346 8.84 -0.69 24.82
CA GLN A 346 10.06 -0.61 25.60
C GLN A 346 10.78 -1.96 25.78
N ASN A 347 10.07 -3.07 25.69
CA ASN A 347 10.60 -4.36 26.15
C ASN A 347 10.53 -5.48 25.08
N GLU A 348 9.84 -5.32 23.97
CA GLU A 348 9.67 -6.40 22.97
C GLU A 348 11.02 -6.85 22.40
N SER A 349 11.95 -5.95 22.18
CA SER A 349 13.30 -6.25 21.70
C SER A 349 14.07 -7.15 22.67
N LEU A 350 13.79 -7.06 23.97
CA LEU A 350 14.42 -7.89 25.01
C LEU A 350 13.78 -9.28 25.11
N ILE A 351 12.51 -9.39 24.76
CA ILE A 351 11.71 -10.63 24.91
C ILE A 351 11.69 -11.44 23.61
N SER A 352 11.83 -10.78 22.48
CA SER A 352 11.72 -11.41 21.17
C SER A 352 12.95 -12.23 20.82
N ARG A 353 12.78 -13.55 20.66
CA ARG A 353 13.82 -14.41 20.07
C ARG A 353 14.24 -13.97 18.66
N LYS A 354 13.42 -13.18 17.99
CA LYS A 354 13.69 -12.65 16.65
C LYS A 354 14.86 -11.67 16.67
N SER A 355 14.90 -10.77 17.66
CA SER A 355 16.04 -9.84 17.84
C SER A 355 17.36 -10.58 18.08
N LEU A 356 17.35 -11.70 18.79
CA LEU A 356 18.52 -12.51 19.05
C LEU A 356 19.05 -13.23 17.81
N ILE A 357 18.19 -13.70 16.91
CA ILE A 357 18.60 -14.37 15.67
C ILE A 357 19.20 -13.36 14.68
N PHE A 358 18.66 -12.14 14.62
CA PHE A 358 19.09 -11.12 13.67
C PHE A 358 20.24 -10.25 14.20
N SER A 359 20.32 -9.98 15.51
CA SER A 359 21.44 -9.24 16.09
C SER A 359 22.78 -9.97 16.00
N HIS A 360 22.77 -11.31 15.93
CA HIS A 360 23.97 -12.11 15.73
C HIS A 360 24.45 -12.20 14.27
N SER A 361 23.60 -11.89 13.31
CA SER A 361 23.95 -11.93 11.90
C SER A 361 24.29 -10.59 11.29
N MET A 362 24.12 -9.49 12.03
CA MET A 362 24.32 -8.13 11.55
C MET A 362 24.81 -7.20 12.65
N ASN A 363 25.74 -6.34 12.32
CA ASN A 363 25.99 -5.10 13.05
C ASN A 363 24.77 -4.18 12.89
N TYR A 364 23.66 -4.54 13.56
CA TYR A 364 22.45 -3.71 13.56
C TYR A 364 22.75 -2.46 14.41
N ASN A 365 22.72 -1.32 13.75
CA ASN A 365 22.73 -0.03 14.41
C ASN A 365 21.27 0.42 14.62
N PRO A 366 20.74 0.39 15.86
CA PRO A 366 19.35 0.79 16.13
C PRO A 366 19.07 2.27 15.79
N ASN A 367 20.11 3.06 15.56
CA ASN A 367 20.00 4.48 15.16
C ASN A 367 19.98 4.66 13.63
N GLY A 368 19.64 3.62 12.88
CA GLY A 368 19.37 3.68 11.46
C GLY A 368 20.65 3.71 10.59
N TYR A 369 20.58 3.11 9.48
CA TYR A 369 21.53 3.06 8.38
C TYR A 369 22.69 2.09 8.60
N VAL A 370 22.58 0.97 7.93
CA VAL A 370 23.72 0.08 7.65
C VAL A 370 24.75 0.90 6.86
N LEU A 371 25.95 1.01 7.42
CA LEU A 371 27.13 1.49 6.72
C LEU A 371 27.47 0.57 5.56
#